data_cde0d926c57a1cc311de098730f78a24
#
_entry.id   cde0d926c57a1cc311de098730f78a24
#
_cell.length_a   1.000
_cell.length_b   1.000
_cell.length_c   1.000
_cell.angle_alpha   90.00
_cell.angle_beta   90.00
_cell.angle_gamma   90.00
#
_symmetry.space_group_name_H-M   'P 1'
#
loop_
_entity.id
_entity.type
_entity.pdbx_description
1 polymer ?
#
loop_
_entity_poly.entity_id
_entity_poly.type
_entity_poly.pdbx_seq_one_letter_code
_entity_poly.pdbx_strand_id
1 'polypeptide(L)'
;HGHFEGLGYETHLMRVTDTLSFTQPESLNVIAWKRGYDDSCVQGFGAHMDIAPPAGPPGGGTYEGAYDNTAGTVAVMLYAKALLEIEVRCDTFLALWSSEEAGLRGSNAFANNDCDYCLPKEKELRFYINMDMMGISYPAKKANGDYFPYHAWSGPDIDPDVQDVAITTILDYVHRDVLKAPMDLRIEGSYGAGCDQHWDDHYNLVMDVHEDTFGRSDHVTFRNLGAQTIFHLGAYD
;
A
#
# COMPACT_ATOMS: atom_id res chain seq x y z
N HIS A 1 -3.81 -12.01 -11.95
CA HIS A 1 -4.90 -12.96 -11.77
C HIS A 1 -4.36 -14.37 -11.54
N GLY A 2 -3.73 -15.01 -12.53
CA GLY A 2 -3.25 -16.39 -12.42
C GLY A 2 -2.31 -16.69 -11.22
N HIS A 3 -1.60 -15.72 -10.69
CA HIS A 3 -0.81 -15.89 -9.48
C HIS A 3 -1.72 -16.19 -8.26
N PHE A 4 -2.76 -15.41 -8.05
CA PHE A 4 -3.69 -15.62 -6.93
C PHE A 4 -4.52 -16.90 -7.09
N GLU A 5 -4.94 -17.23 -8.31
CA GLU A 5 -5.60 -18.53 -8.61
C GLU A 5 -4.70 -19.71 -8.27
N GLY A 6 -3.41 -19.63 -8.68
CA GLY A 6 -2.42 -20.66 -8.38
C GLY A 6 -2.16 -20.86 -6.88
N LEU A 7 -2.45 -19.85 -6.07
CA LEU A 7 -2.42 -19.90 -4.60
C LEU A 7 -3.75 -20.36 -3.98
N GLY A 8 -4.80 -20.55 -4.77
CA GLY A 8 -6.10 -21.02 -4.30
C GLY A 8 -7.06 -19.93 -3.80
N TYR A 9 -6.78 -18.67 -4.10
CA TYR A 9 -7.70 -17.58 -3.78
C TYR A 9 -8.93 -17.58 -4.70
N GLU A 10 -10.07 -17.14 -4.16
CA GLU A 10 -11.20 -16.70 -4.98
C GLU A 10 -10.80 -15.41 -5.71
N THR A 11 -10.78 -15.42 -7.06
CA THR A 11 -10.21 -14.33 -7.84
C THR A 11 -11.16 -13.79 -8.88
N HIS A 12 -11.14 -12.47 -9.07
CA HIS A 12 -11.99 -11.77 -10.00
C HIS A 12 -11.21 -10.75 -10.83
N LEU A 13 -11.61 -10.59 -12.08
CA LEU A 13 -11.21 -9.49 -12.95
C LEU A 13 -12.35 -8.49 -13.01
N MET A 14 -12.18 -7.34 -12.40
CA MET A 14 -13.17 -6.28 -12.36
C MET A 14 -12.88 -5.25 -13.44
N ARG A 15 -13.85 -5.05 -14.34
CA ARG A 15 -13.75 -3.97 -15.34
C ARG A 15 -13.91 -2.61 -14.68
N VAL A 16 -12.98 -1.73 -15.00
CA VAL A 16 -13.03 -0.32 -14.64
C VAL A 16 -13.32 0.47 -15.91
N THR A 17 -14.49 1.11 -15.95
CA THR A 17 -14.87 1.92 -17.10
C THR A 17 -14.21 3.29 -16.95
N ASP A 18 -13.29 3.60 -17.81
CA ASP A 18 -12.67 4.92 -17.89
C ASP A 18 -13.28 5.72 -19.02
N THR A 19 -14.19 6.64 -18.67
CA THR A 19 -14.85 7.53 -19.63
C THR A 19 -13.98 8.70 -20.09
N LEU A 20 -12.80 8.90 -19.46
CA LEU A 20 -11.93 10.05 -19.74
C LEU A 20 -10.62 9.66 -20.46
N SER A 21 -10.30 8.38 -20.54
CA SER A 21 -9.12 7.94 -21.27
C SER A 21 -9.48 7.59 -22.71
N PHE A 22 -8.96 8.39 -23.64
CA PHE A 22 -9.09 8.11 -25.08
C PHE A 22 -8.20 6.95 -25.54
N THR A 23 -7.24 6.52 -24.70
CA THR A 23 -6.21 5.54 -25.07
C THR A 23 -6.42 4.16 -24.45
N GLN A 24 -7.11 4.09 -23.32
CA GLN A 24 -7.47 2.84 -22.64
C GLN A 24 -8.89 2.93 -22.08
N PRO A 25 -9.91 2.69 -22.91
CA PRO A 25 -11.32 2.87 -22.51
C PRO A 25 -11.76 1.84 -21.47
N GLU A 26 -11.05 0.75 -21.31
CA GLU A 26 -11.32 -0.28 -20.31
C GLU A 26 -10.01 -0.73 -19.66
N SER A 27 -9.98 -0.74 -18.34
CA SER A 27 -8.92 -1.33 -17.55
C SER A 27 -9.50 -2.39 -16.60
N LEU A 28 -8.64 -3.21 -16.02
CA LEU A 28 -9.06 -4.32 -15.17
C LEU A 28 -8.36 -4.23 -13.82
N ASN A 29 -9.13 -4.23 -12.73
CA ASN A 29 -8.59 -4.59 -11.43
C ASN A 29 -8.46 -6.10 -11.30
N VAL A 30 -7.48 -6.54 -10.52
CA VAL A 30 -7.38 -7.93 -10.07
C VAL A 30 -7.74 -7.95 -8.60
N ILE A 31 -8.76 -8.71 -8.23
CA ILE A 31 -9.23 -8.85 -6.86
C ILE A 31 -9.07 -10.32 -6.43
N ALA A 32 -8.54 -10.55 -5.25
CA ALA A 32 -8.46 -11.87 -4.64
C ALA A 32 -9.01 -11.81 -3.22
N TRP A 33 -9.81 -12.81 -2.83
CA TRP A 33 -10.45 -12.88 -1.53
C TRP A 33 -9.95 -14.06 -0.71
N LYS A 34 -9.68 -13.79 0.56
CA LYS A 34 -9.50 -14.79 1.62
C LYS A 34 -10.58 -14.61 2.66
N ARG A 35 -11.36 -15.67 2.93
CA ARG A 35 -12.40 -15.64 3.95
C ARG A 35 -11.78 -15.65 5.34
N GLY A 36 -12.29 -14.77 6.20
CA GLY A 36 -11.99 -14.72 7.61
C GLY A 36 -12.95 -15.59 8.44
N TYR A 37 -12.66 -15.72 9.74
CA TYR A 37 -13.58 -16.42 10.66
C TYR A 37 -14.67 -15.49 11.26
N ASP A 38 -14.56 -14.19 11.07
CA ASP A 38 -15.55 -13.15 11.45
C ASP A 38 -16.06 -12.50 10.17
N ASP A 39 -17.27 -12.85 9.77
CA ASP A 39 -17.89 -12.39 8.53
C ASP A 39 -18.51 -10.98 8.64
N SER A 40 -18.44 -10.35 9.83
CA SER A 40 -18.95 -9.01 10.05
C SER A 40 -18.02 -7.91 9.56
N CYS A 41 -16.77 -8.23 9.25
CA CYS A 41 -15.76 -7.24 8.89
C CYS A 41 -14.94 -7.60 7.66
N VAL A 42 -14.36 -6.57 7.06
CA VAL A 42 -13.47 -6.65 5.90
C VAL A 42 -12.19 -5.86 6.18
N GLN A 43 -11.10 -6.33 5.62
CA GLN A 43 -9.82 -5.63 5.58
C GLN A 43 -9.15 -5.82 4.22
N GLY A 44 -8.19 -4.96 3.88
CA GLY A 44 -7.60 -5.02 2.57
C GLY A 44 -6.12 -4.65 2.48
N PHE A 45 -5.51 -5.20 1.44
CA PHE A 45 -4.15 -4.85 1.01
C PHE A 45 -4.18 -4.60 -0.49
N GLY A 46 -3.54 -3.53 -0.94
CA GLY A 46 -3.53 -3.26 -2.36
C GLY A 46 -2.37 -2.39 -2.82
N ALA A 47 -2.21 -2.40 -4.13
CA ALA A 47 -1.27 -1.57 -4.87
C ALA A 47 -1.84 -1.30 -6.26
N HIS A 48 -1.54 -0.16 -6.85
CA HIS A 48 -1.85 0.00 -8.26
C HIS A 48 -0.82 -0.72 -9.14
N MET A 49 -1.22 -1.08 -10.34
CA MET A 49 -0.40 -1.80 -11.30
C MET A 49 -0.27 -1.09 -12.65
N ASP A 50 -0.97 0.01 -12.82
CA ASP A 50 -0.79 0.89 -13.96
C ASP A 50 0.44 1.78 -13.80
N ILE A 51 0.83 2.41 -14.87
CA ILE A 51 2.04 3.23 -14.96
C ILE A 51 1.61 4.59 -15.47
N ALA A 52 2.13 5.65 -14.84
CA ALA A 52 1.89 7.01 -15.29
C ALA A 52 2.24 7.17 -16.77
N PRO A 53 1.39 7.85 -17.58
CA PRO A 53 1.75 8.17 -18.93
C PRO A 53 2.98 9.09 -18.94
N PRO A 54 3.91 8.94 -19.89
CA PRO A 54 5.10 9.77 -19.93
C PRO A 54 4.71 11.26 -19.98
N ALA A 55 5.17 12.00 -18.99
CA ALA A 55 4.99 13.45 -18.97
C ALA A 55 5.97 14.09 -19.95
N GLY A 56 5.46 14.77 -20.99
CA GLY A 56 6.29 15.53 -21.92
C GLY A 56 5.97 15.29 -23.38
N PRO A 57 6.65 16.00 -24.29
CA PRO A 57 6.45 15.85 -25.72
C PRO A 57 6.85 14.44 -26.19
N PRO A 58 6.35 13.98 -27.34
CA PRO A 58 6.70 12.70 -27.91
C PRO A 58 8.22 12.52 -28.01
N GLY A 59 8.76 11.47 -27.33
CA GLY A 59 10.20 11.22 -27.22
C GLY A 59 10.81 11.58 -25.87
N GLY A 60 10.07 12.16 -24.93
CA GLY A 60 10.41 12.23 -23.52
C GLY A 60 10.33 10.83 -22.92
N GLY A 61 11.23 10.52 -21.98
CA GLY A 61 11.53 9.19 -21.47
C GLY A 61 10.34 8.24 -21.24
N THR A 62 10.63 6.97 -21.30
CA THR A 62 9.66 5.92 -20.96
C THR A 62 9.67 5.73 -19.44
N TYR A 63 8.51 5.88 -18.79
CA TYR A 63 8.35 5.37 -17.43
C TYR A 63 8.27 3.84 -17.53
N GLU A 64 9.19 3.16 -16.87
CA GLU A 64 9.23 1.69 -16.90
C GLU A 64 8.36 1.06 -15.82
N GLY A 65 7.86 1.86 -14.85
CA GLY A 65 6.96 1.43 -13.79
C GLY A 65 7.53 0.41 -12.82
N ALA A 66 8.85 0.21 -12.81
CA ALA A 66 9.48 -0.79 -11.93
C ALA A 66 9.32 -0.41 -10.46
N TYR A 67 9.49 0.87 -10.16
CA TYR A 67 9.33 1.44 -8.83
C TYR A 67 7.89 1.86 -8.59
N ASP A 68 7.31 2.60 -9.48
CA ASP A 68 5.94 3.08 -9.48
C ASP A 68 5.11 2.42 -10.59
N ASN A 69 4.31 1.32 -10.35
CA ASN A 69 4.23 0.66 -9.04
C ASN A 69 4.27 -0.87 -9.19
N THR A 70 5.17 -1.40 -10.03
CA THR A 70 5.41 -2.85 -10.08
C THR A 70 5.91 -3.37 -8.73
N ALA A 71 6.68 -2.55 -8.00
CA ALA A 71 7.18 -2.92 -6.68
C ALA A 71 6.06 -3.17 -5.67
N GLY A 72 5.06 -2.28 -5.57
CA GLY A 72 3.88 -2.48 -4.75
C GLY A 72 3.05 -3.67 -5.21
N THR A 73 2.88 -3.84 -6.51
CA THR A 73 2.23 -5.02 -7.10
C THR A 73 2.88 -6.32 -6.63
N VAL A 74 4.22 -6.42 -6.68
CA VAL A 74 4.97 -7.60 -6.20
C VAL A 74 4.81 -7.76 -4.69
N ALA A 75 4.80 -6.68 -3.92
CA ALA A 75 4.57 -6.74 -2.48
C ALA A 75 3.20 -7.38 -2.15
N VAL A 76 2.12 -6.96 -2.81
CA VAL A 76 0.79 -7.58 -2.64
C VAL A 76 0.81 -9.07 -3.00
N MET A 77 1.51 -9.46 -4.06
CA MET A 77 1.66 -10.87 -4.43
C MET A 77 2.41 -11.70 -3.38
N LEU A 78 3.41 -11.11 -2.72
CA LEU A 78 4.14 -11.74 -1.62
C LEU A 78 3.27 -11.85 -0.36
N TYR A 79 2.48 -10.81 -0.05
CA TYR A 79 1.49 -10.86 1.02
C TYR A 79 0.47 -11.98 0.81
N ALA A 80 0.00 -12.16 -0.42
CA ALA A 80 -0.90 -13.26 -0.75
C ALA A 80 -0.32 -14.61 -0.36
N LYS A 81 0.97 -14.82 -0.64
CA LYS A 81 1.65 -16.07 -0.26
C LYS A 81 1.79 -16.21 1.26
N ALA A 82 2.17 -15.14 1.96
CA ALA A 82 2.31 -15.15 3.41
C ALA A 82 0.97 -15.39 4.13
N LEU A 83 -0.11 -14.82 3.62
CA LEU A 83 -1.44 -14.99 4.20
C LEU A 83 -1.99 -16.42 4.10
N LEU A 84 -1.43 -17.30 3.28
CA LEU A 84 -1.85 -18.72 3.25
C LEU A 84 -1.59 -19.42 4.57
N GLU A 85 -0.55 -19.02 5.28
CA GLU A 85 -0.11 -19.63 6.53
C GLU A 85 -0.78 -19.04 7.79
N ILE A 86 -1.66 -18.04 7.61
CA ILE A 86 -2.24 -17.25 8.70
C ILE A 86 -3.76 -17.32 8.63
N GLU A 87 -4.42 -17.63 9.75
CA GLU A 87 -5.85 -17.38 9.87
C GLU A 87 -6.10 -15.88 10.01
N VAL A 88 -6.99 -15.34 9.18
CA VAL A 88 -7.39 -13.94 9.23
C VAL A 88 -8.73 -13.80 9.93
N ARG A 89 -8.88 -12.74 10.72
CA ARG A 89 -10.14 -12.50 11.42
C ARG A 89 -11.21 -12.05 10.44
N CYS A 90 -11.00 -10.96 9.74
CA CYS A 90 -11.95 -10.40 8.79
C CYS A 90 -11.77 -11.00 7.40
N ASP A 91 -12.82 -10.97 6.58
CA ASP A 91 -12.66 -11.21 5.16
C ASP A 91 -11.60 -10.26 4.61
N THR A 92 -10.63 -10.82 3.91
CA THR A 92 -9.45 -10.06 3.46
C THR A 92 -9.40 -10.03 1.94
N PHE A 93 -9.41 -8.84 1.37
CA PHE A 93 -9.13 -8.67 -0.05
C PHE A 93 -7.69 -8.28 -0.32
N LEU A 94 -7.17 -8.80 -1.42
CA LEU A 94 -5.90 -8.41 -2.02
C LEU A 94 -6.22 -7.85 -3.39
N ALA A 95 -5.76 -6.65 -3.67
CA ALA A 95 -6.14 -5.97 -4.90
C ALA A 95 -4.95 -5.38 -5.64
N LEU A 96 -5.00 -5.53 -6.97
CA LEU A 96 -4.14 -4.79 -7.87
C LEU A 96 -5.04 -3.84 -8.67
N TRP A 97 -4.87 -2.55 -8.38
CA TRP A 97 -5.71 -1.50 -8.96
C TRP A 97 -5.19 -1.08 -10.32
N SER A 98 -6.10 -0.78 -11.20
CA SER A 98 -5.82 -0.12 -12.48
C SER A 98 -6.28 1.33 -12.42
N SER A 99 -5.70 2.16 -13.29
CA SER A 99 -6.10 3.56 -13.46
C SER A 99 -6.00 4.40 -12.17
N GLU A 100 -5.01 4.10 -11.33
CA GLU A 100 -4.64 4.93 -10.19
C GLU A 100 -4.17 6.28 -10.69
N GLU A 101 -3.23 6.28 -11.62
CA GLU A 101 -2.60 7.45 -12.25
C GLU A 101 -3.59 8.36 -13.02
N ALA A 102 -4.77 7.82 -13.30
CA ALA A 102 -5.88 8.56 -13.89
C ALA A 102 -6.87 9.09 -12.82
N GLY A 103 -6.53 9.00 -11.54
CA GLY A 103 -7.30 9.51 -10.40
C GLY A 103 -8.04 8.43 -9.62
N LEU A 104 -7.34 7.40 -9.14
CA LEU A 104 -7.82 6.37 -8.21
C LEU A 104 -9.05 5.58 -8.69
N ARG A 105 -9.19 5.41 -10.02
CA ARG A 105 -10.46 4.90 -10.58
C ARG A 105 -10.71 3.45 -10.25
N GLY A 106 -9.64 2.65 -10.21
CA GLY A 106 -9.74 1.23 -9.89
C GLY A 106 -10.26 1.00 -8.49
N SER A 107 -9.62 1.58 -7.50
CA SER A 107 -10.04 1.46 -6.10
C SER A 107 -11.42 2.07 -5.86
N ASN A 108 -11.71 3.24 -6.45
CA ASN A 108 -13.03 3.86 -6.37
C ASN A 108 -14.15 2.99 -6.98
N ALA A 109 -13.88 2.33 -8.11
CA ALA A 109 -14.85 1.42 -8.72
C ALA A 109 -15.14 0.23 -7.80
N PHE A 110 -14.11 -0.39 -7.21
CA PHE A 110 -14.28 -1.49 -6.26
C PHE A 110 -15.05 -1.06 -5.00
N ALA A 111 -14.75 0.10 -4.49
CA ALA A 111 -15.36 0.62 -3.27
C ALA A 111 -16.83 1.03 -3.45
N ASN A 112 -17.22 1.53 -4.63
CA ASN A 112 -18.52 2.15 -4.85
C ASN A 112 -19.51 1.33 -5.68
N ASN A 113 -19.02 0.41 -6.50
CA ASN A 113 -19.92 -0.42 -7.31
C ASN A 113 -20.61 -1.49 -6.43
N ASP A 114 -21.73 -1.98 -6.99
CA ASP A 114 -22.51 -3.06 -6.40
C ASP A 114 -22.27 -4.32 -7.24
N CYS A 115 -21.40 -5.19 -6.77
CA CYS A 115 -21.10 -6.47 -7.38
C CYS A 115 -20.66 -7.50 -6.32
N ASP A 116 -20.85 -8.78 -6.60
CA ASP A 116 -20.63 -9.88 -5.65
C ASP A 116 -19.18 -9.95 -5.11
N TYR A 117 -18.24 -9.39 -5.83
CA TYR A 117 -16.81 -9.37 -5.47
C TYR A 117 -16.28 -7.96 -5.19
N CYS A 118 -17.15 -6.94 -5.17
CA CYS A 118 -16.83 -5.59 -4.75
C CYS A 118 -16.76 -5.50 -3.21
N LEU A 119 -16.45 -4.33 -2.70
CA LEU A 119 -16.42 -4.09 -1.25
C LEU A 119 -17.83 -4.29 -0.66
N PRO A 120 -18.04 -5.28 0.23
CA PRO A 120 -19.33 -5.51 0.87
C PRO A 120 -19.75 -4.33 1.75
N LYS A 121 -20.89 -3.74 1.46
CA LYS A 121 -21.35 -2.51 2.14
C LYS A 121 -21.98 -2.77 3.51
N GLU A 122 -22.38 -4.01 3.78
CA GLU A 122 -22.97 -4.47 5.03
C GLU A 122 -21.91 -4.87 6.07
N LYS A 123 -20.63 -4.96 5.69
CA LYS A 123 -19.51 -5.32 6.57
C LYS A 123 -18.71 -4.08 6.99
N GLU A 124 -18.21 -4.11 8.21
CA GLU A 124 -17.32 -3.08 8.70
C GLU A 124 -15.97 -3.13 7.98
N LEU A 125 -15.61 -2.10 7.25
CA LEU A 125 -14.28 -1.96 6.67
C LEU A 125 -13.31 -1.47 7.76
N ARG A 126 -12.45 -2.34 8.26
CA ARG A 126 -11.59 -2.04 9.40
C ARG A 126 -10.33 -1.31 9.02
N PHE A 127 -9.54 -1.89 8.11
CA PHE A 127 -8.34 -1.23 7.68
C PHE A 127 -7.99 -1.55 6.22
N TYR A 128 -7.17 -0.70 5.65
CA TYR A 128 -6.58 -0.89 4.35
C TYR A 128 -5.10 -0.49 4.35
N ILE A 129 -4.25 -1.37 3.88
CA ILE A 129 -2.81 -1.11 3.70
C ILE A 129 -2.53 -0.95 2.22
N ASN A 130 -2.00 0.23 1.87
CA ASN A 130 -1.60 0.57 0.52
C ASN A 130 -0.08 0.44 0.35
N MET A 131 0.32 -0.17 -0.73
CA MET A 131 1.73 -0.37 -1.06
C MET A 131 2.05 0.35 -2.35
N ASP A 132 2.90 1.35 -2.26
CA ASP A 132 3.26 2.16 -3.39
C ASP A 132 4.76 2.47 -3.35
N MET A 133 5.42 2.43 -4.50
CA MET A 133 6.86 2.68 -4.64
C MET A 133 7.73 1.92 -3.60
N MET A 134 7.43 0.66 -3.33
CA MET A 134 8.09 -0.17 -2.31
C MET A 134 9.47 -0.70 -2.73
N GLY A 135 9.89 -0.46 -3.95
CA GLY A 135 10.99 -1.17 -4.62
C GLY A 135 12.41 -0.70 -4.28
N ILE A 136 12.64 -0.08 -3.13
CA ILE A 136 13.98 0.34 -2.73
C ILE A 136 14.66 -0.68 -1.82
N SER A 137 15.99 -0.71 -1.92
CA SER A 137 16.83 -1.44 -0.95
C SER A 137 16.86 -0.65 0.37
N TYR A 138 16.26 -1.20 1.41
CA TYR A 138 16.20 -0.54 2.71
C TYR A 138 17.19 -1.18 3.70
N PRO A 139 17.96 -0.38 4.48
CA PRO A 139 18.11 1.07 4.34
C PRO A 139 18.96 1.45 3.11
N ALA A 140 18.40 2.31 2.26
CA ALA A 140 19.11 2.81 1.09
C ALA A 140 20.06 3.95 1.47
N LYS A 141 21.25 3.99 0.85
CA LYS A 141 22.29 4.97 1.17
C LYS A 141 22.30 6.11 0.17
N LYS A 142 22.22 7.34 0.67
CA LYS A 142 22.37 8.56 -0.14
C LYS A 142 23.83 8.75 -0.60
N ALA A 143 24.03 9.56 -1.61
CA ALA A 143 25.36 9.87 -2.12
C ALA A 143 26.26 10.57 -1.09
N ASN A 144 25.70 11.30 -0.14
CA ASN A 144 26.43 11.96 0.96
C ASN A 144 26.77 11.00 2.12
N GLY A 145 26.31 9.76 2.07
CA GLY A 145 26.55 8.74 3.08
C GLY A 145 25.42 8.54 4.08
N ASP A 146 24.43 9.44 4.14
CA ASP A 146 23.22 9.26 4.96
C ASP A 146 22.33 8.16 4.38
N TYR A 147 21.37 7.70 5.17
CA TYR A 147 20.35 6.76 4.72
C TYR A 147 19.06 7.48 4.35
N PHE A 148 18.31 6.91 3.40
CA PHE A 148 16.93 7.31 3.15
C PHE A 148 16.04 6.69 4.22
N PRO A 149 15.16 7.45 4.87
CA PRO A 149 14.18 6.89 5.76
C PRO A 149 13.11 6.12 4.97
N TYR A 150 12.50 5.17 5.62
CA TYR A 150 11.25 4.58 5.15
C TYR A 150 10.10 5.50 5.52
N HIS A 151 9.15 5.70 4.63
CA HIS A 151 8.01 6.55 4.88
C HIS A 151 6.73 5.73 5.05
N ALA A 152 5.98 6.02 6.10
CA ALA A 152 4.64 5.53 6.31
C ALA A 152 3.69 6.72 6.54
N TRP A 153 2.54 6.69 5.89
CA TRP A 153 1.46 7.64 6.12
C TRP A 153 0.29 6.92 6.73
N SER A 154 -0.18 7.43 7.86
CA SER A 154 -1.37 6.93 8.53
C SER A 154 -2.53 7.91 8.35
N GLY A 155 -3.74 7.40 8.24
CA GLY A 155 -4.93 8.25 8.25
C GLY A 155 -5.04 9.04 9.57
N PRO A 156 -5.66 10.23 9.56
CA PRO A 156 -5.73 11.10 10.74
C PRO A 156 -6.49 10.48 11.92
N ASP A 157 -7.37 9.53 11.65
CA ASP A 157 -8.20 8.85 12.65
C ASP A 157 -7.72 7.43 12.94
N ILE A 158 -6.46 7.10 12.61
CA ILE A 158 -5.93 5.76 12.88
C ILE A 158 -5.85 5.51 14.39
N ASP A 159 -6.24 4.32 14.79
CA ASP A 159 -6.02 3.87 16.16
C ASP A 159 -4.51 3.82 16.45
N PRO A 160 -4.03 4.54 17.47
CA PRO A 160 -2.60 4.57 17.81
C PRO A 160 -2.00 3.17 18.04
N ASP A 161 -2.76 2.24 18.62
CA ASP A 161 -2.29 0.88 18.86
C ASP A 161 -2.09 0.11 17.52
N VAL A 162 -2.96 0.34 16.53
CA VAL A 162 -2.83 -0.25 15.19
C VAL A 162 -1.62 0.33 14.46
N GLN A 163 -1.43 1.64 14.56
CA GLN A 163 -0.28 2.34 14.00
C GLN A 163 1.02 1.81 14.60
N ASP A 164 1.11 1.74 15.93
CA ASP A 164 2.29 1.28 16.65
C ASP A 164 2.66 -0.16 16.27
N VAL A 165 1.68 -1.08 16.23
CA VAL A 165 1.92 -2.47 15.83
C VAL A 165 2.45 -2.56 14.40
N ALA A 166 1.89 -1.80 13.45
CA ALA A 166 2.34 -1.83 12.07
C ALA A 166 3.78 -1.31 11.93
N ILE A 167 4.09 -0.19 12.58
CA ILE A 167 5.42 0.43 12.54
C ILE A 167 6.44 -0.46 13.23
N THR A 168 6.15 -0.91 14.45
CA THR A 168 7.04 -1.77 15.24
C THR A 168 7.35 -3.06 14.50
N THR A 169 6.35 -3.67 13.83
CA THR A 169 6.56 -4.89 13.05
C THR A 169 7.54 -4.68 11.90
N ILE A 170 7.46 -3.55 11.19
CA ILE A 170 8.39 -3.22 10.10
C ILE A 170 9.79 -2.98 10.65
N LEU A 171 9.91 -2.19 11.72
CA LEU A 171 11.18 -1.89 12.35
C LEU A 171 11.86 -3.13 12.91
N ASP A 172 11.10 -4.02 13.56
CA ASP A 172 11.60 -5.30 14.07
C ASP A 172 12.13 -6.20 12.95
N TYR A 173 11.42 -6.25 11.82
CA TYR A 173 11.87 -7.00 10.66
C TYR A 173 13.18 -6.44 10.10
N VAL A 174 13.24 -5.13 9.91
CA VAL A 174 14.45 -4.46 9.41
C VAL A 174 15.63 -4.71 10.35
N HIS A 175 15.44 -4.52 11.63
CA HIS A 175 16.44 -4.74 12.66
C HIS A 175 16.96 -6.18 12.65
N ARG A 176 16.07 -7.14 12.77
CA ARG A 176 16.43 -8.55 12.95
C ARG A 176 16.92 -9.21 11.67
N ASP A 177 16.22 -9.00 10.57
CA ASP A 177 16.37 -9.79 9.36
C ASP A 177 17.19 -9.09 8.27
N VAL A 178 17.17 -7.77 8.21
CA VAL A 178 17.91 -6.99 7.22
C VAL A 178 19.26 -6.53 7.76
N LEU A 179 19.27 -5.81 8.87
CA LEU A 179 20.49 -5.24 9.43
C LEU A 179 21.27 -6.24 10.27
N LYS A 180 20.59 -7.21 10.86
CA LYS A 180 21.17 -8.22 11.79
C LYS A 180 21.94 -7.59 12.96
N ALA A 181 21.52 -6.40 13.36
CA ALA A 181 22.11 -5.61 14.42
C ALA A 181 21.01 -5.01 15.29
N PRO A 182 21.19 -4.89 16.61
CA PRO A 182 20.24 -4.20 17.44
C PRO A 182 20.12 -2.74 17.00
N MET A 183 18.89 -2.28 16.79
CA MET A 183 18.56 -0.89 16.61
C MET A 183 18.12 -0.34 17.97
N ASP A 184 18.76 0.70 18.44
CA ASP A 184 18.34 1.46 19.61
C ASP A 184 17.49 2.64 19.11
N LEU A 185 16.23 2.32 18.80
CA LEU A 185 15.32 3.30 18.23
C LEU A 185 14.84 4.27 19.29
N ARG A 186 14.98 5.55 18.97
CA ARG A 186 14.38 6.64 19.73
C ARG A 186 13.45 7.43 18.83
N ILE A 187 12.36 7.89 19.40
CA ILE A 187 11.45 8.81 18.71
C ILE A 187 11.95 10.23 19.05
N GLU A 188 12.48 10.92 18.07
CA GLU A 188 12.96 12.29 18.21
C GLU A 188 12.28 13.18 17.17
N GLY A 189 11.55 14.18 17.68
CA GLY A 189 10.99 15.26 16.88
C GLY A 189 9.69 14.90 16.15
N SER A 190 8.94 15.96 15.90
CA SER A 190 7.82 15.90 14.96
C SER A 190 8.16 16.80 13.77
N TYR A 191 8.00 16.27 12.59
CA TYR A 191 8.10 17.04 11.35
C TYR A 191 6.75 17.72 11.07
N GLY A 192 6.47 18.78 11.85
CA GLY A 192 5.12 19.37 11.86
C GLY A 192 4.13 18.55 12.70
N ALA A 193 2.87 18.97 12.74
CA ALA A 193 1.84 18.22 13.44
C ALA A 193 1.64 16.86 12.75
N GLY A 194 1.74 15.77 13.50
CA GLY A 194 1.42 14.42 13.04
C GLY A 194 2.54 13.67 12.31
N CYS A 195 3.81 13.97 12.57
CA CYS A 195 4.90 13.17 12.04
C CYS A 195 5.84 12.73 13.16
N ASP A 196 6.00 11.43 13.33
CA ASP A 196 6.97 10.84 14.26
C ASP A 196 8.20 10.35 13.51
N GLN A 197 9.37 10.77 13.96
CA GLN A 197 10.65 10.37 13.38
C GLN A 197 11.31 9.30 14.25
N HIS A 198 11.62 8.17 13.65
CA HIS A 198 12.34 7.08 14.29
C HIS A 198 13.82 7.12 13.91
N TRP A 199 14.67 7.34 14.89
CA TRP A 199 16.11 7.51 14.73
C TRP A 199 16.90 6.35 15.34
N ASP A 200 18.03 6.06 14.74
CA ASP A 200 19.05 5.16 15.25
C ASP A 200 20.41 5.83 15.14
N ASP A 201 21.30 5.64 16.12
CA ASP A 201 22.60 6.31 16.16
C ASP A 201 23.53 5.96 15.00
N HIS A 202 23.38 4.78 14.41
CA HIS A 202 24.18 4.35 13.28
C HIS A 202 23.54 4.72 11.92
N TYR A 203 22.21 4.59 11.83
CA TYR A 203 21.46 4.79 10.59
C TYR A 203 20.81 6.16 10.47
N ASN A 204 20.93 6.99 11.51
CA ASN A 204 20.26 8.30 11.60
C ASN A 204 18.73 8.16 11.57
N LEU A 205 18.08 8.88 10.66
CA LEU A 205 16.64 8.79 10.46
C LEU A 205 16.32 7.47 9.75
N VAL A 206 15.60 6.59 10.44
CA VAL A 206 15.26 5.25 9.94
C VAL A 206 13.88 5.24 9.32
N MET A 207 12.90 5.86 9.97
CA MET A 207 11.52 5.90 9.52
C MET A 207 10.87 7.23 9.87
N ASP A 208 10.13 7.76 8.90
CA ASP A 208 9.21 8.87 9.09
C ASP A 208 7.78 8.36 9.05
N VAL A 209 7.01 8.63 10.09
CA VAL A 209 5.57 8.36 10.13
C VAL A 209 4.83 9.67 10.04
N HIS A 210 4.03 9.83 9.01
CA HIS A 210 3.31 11.06 8.70
C HIS A 210 1.80 10.86 8.85
N GLU A 211 1.12 11.91 9.31
CA GLU A 211 -0.32 12.00 9.12
C GLU A 211 -0.62 12.28 7.63
N ASP A 212 -1.43 11.40 7.02
CA ASP A 212 -1.81 11.57 5.63
C ASP A 212 -2.93 12.60 5.48
N THR A 213 -2.54 13.81 5.12
CA THR A 213 -3.48 14.90 4.84
C THR A 213 -3.74 15.12 3.36
N PHE A 214 -2.93 14.54 2.46
CA PHE A 214 -2.96 14.91 1.04
C PHE A 214 -3.51 13.85 0.09
N GLY A 215 -3.44 12.60 0.44
CA GLY A 215 -4.02 11.53 -0.35
C GLY A 215 -3.48 11.41 -1.78
N ARG A 216 -2.37 10.69 -1.94
CA ARG A 216 -1.70 10.54 -3.24
C ARG A 216 -1.86 9.17 -3.88
N SER A 217 -2.53 8.22 -3.21
CA SER A 217 -2.67 6.87 -3.70
C SER A 217 -3.99 6.23 -3.26
N ASP A 218 -4.23 4.98 -3.58
CA ASP A 218 -5.51 4.26 -3.45
C ASP A 218 -6.06 4.16 -2.01
N HIS A 219 -5.23 4.34 -0.96
CA HIS A 219 -5.68 4.37 0.43
C HIS A 219 -6.74 5.46 0.70
N VAL A 220 -6.70 6.55 -0.05
CA VAL A 220 -7.68 7.65 0.07
C VAL A 220 -9.10 7.18 -0.15
N THR A 221 -9.31 6.30 -1.11
CA THR A 221 -10.62 5.71 -1.38
C THR A 221 -11.19 5.04 -0.12
N PHE A 222 -10.40 4.25 0.56
CA PHE A 222 -10.83 3.49 1.75
C PHE A 222 -10.88 4.34 3.01
N ARG A 223 -9.97 5.31 3.17
CA ARG A 223 -10.04 6.30 4.23
C ARG A 223 -11.34 7.11 4.18
N ASN A 224 -11.75 7.51 3.00
CA ASN A 224 -13.01 8.25 2.82
C ASN A 224 -14.25 7.42 3.18
N LEU A 225 -14.13 6.10 3.28
CA LEU A 225 -15.15 5.19 3.77
C LEU A 225 -15.04 4.89 5.27
N GLY A 226 -14.09 5.53 5.95
CA GLY A 226 -13.89 5.36 7.40
C GLY A 226 -12.95 4.24 7.79
N ALA A 227 -12.25 3.60 6.84
CA ALA A 227 -11.22 2.62 7.17
C ALA A 227 -10.02 3.27 7.83
N GLN A 228 -9.40 2.57 8.74
CA GLN A 228 -8.05 2.89 9.17
C GLN A 228 -7.08 2.55 8.04
N THR A 229 -6.23 3.49 7.66
CA THR A 229 -5.36 3.31 6.50
C THR A 229 -3.90 3.52 6.86
N ILE A 230 -3.05 2.67 6.28
CA ILE A 230 -1.61 2.87 6.27
C ILE A 230 -1.16 2.85 4.81
N PHE A 231 -0.43 3.86 4.44
CA PHE A 231 0.19 3.97 3.14
C PHE A 231 1.70 3.82 3.29
N HIS A 232 2.24 2.75 2.75
CA HIS A 232 3.66 2.50 2.68
C HIS A 232 4.24 3.06 1.39
N LEU A 233 5.23 3.90 1.53
CA LEU A 233 6.00 4.48 0.44
C LEU A 233 7.48 4.23 0.71
N GLY A 234 8.21 3.83 -0.30
CA GLY A 234 9.66 3.82 -0.22
C GLY A 234 10.26 5.22 -0.07
N ALA A 235 11.56 5.31 0.05
CA ALA A 235 12.22 6.61 0.20
C ALA A 235 12.02 7.49 -1.04
N TYR A 236 11.76 8.76 -0.81
CA TYR A 236 11.85 9.78 -1.85
C TYR A 236 13.31 10.08 -2.22
N ASP A 237 13.56 10.28 -3.50
CA ASP A 237 14.79 10.91 -4.00
C ASP A 237 14.81 12.43 -3.70
#